data_467a009267d2ec19e7d858f1281f6964
#
_entry.id   467a009267d2ec19e7d858f1281f6964
#
_cell.length_a   1.000
_cell.length_b   1.000
_cell.length_c   1.000
_cell.angle_alpha   90.00
_cell.angle_beta   90.00
_cell.angle_gamma   90.00
#
_symmetry.space_group_name_H-M   'P 1'
#
loop_
_entity.id
_entity.type
_entity.pdbx_description
1 polymer ?
#
loop_
_entity_poly.entity_id
_entity_poly.type
_entity_poly.pdbx_seq_one_letter_code
_entity_poly.pdbx_strand_id
1 'polypeptide(L)' 'MGEVVRFAEVIRLRRQRESRRCHARCLHIIAASVAAARVEVATAPMAEREVWLVRLRKLEELEAYASEGMA' A
#
# COMPACT_ATOMS: atom_id res chain seq x y z
N MET A 1 8.54 39.62 -3.40
CA MET A 1 9.34 38.38 -3.58
C MET A 1 9.07 37.29 -2.55
N GLY A 2 8.81 37.65 -1.28
CA GLY A 2 8.49 36.67 -0.24
C GLY A 2 7.21 35.86 -0.47
N GLU A 3 6.22 36.44 -1.15
CA GLU A 3 4.93 35.79 -1.41
C GLU A 3 5.06 34.60 -2.41
N VAL A 4 5.93 34.72 -3.41
CA VAL A 4 6.16 33.69 -4.41
C VAL A 4 6.82 32.47 -3.77
N VAL A 5 7.76 32.67 -2.86
CA VAL A 5 8.44 31.61 -2.11
C VAL A 5 7.45 30.88 -1.19
N ARG A 6 6.58 31.62 -0.49
CA ARG A 6 5.53 31.04 0.35
C ARG A 6 4.55 30.19 -0.43
N PHE A 7 4.16 30.65 -1.62
CA PHE A 7 3.24 29.92 -2.49
C PHE A 7 3.84 28.60 -2.94
N ALA A 8 5.11 28.60 -3.34
CA ALA A 8 5.84 27.38 -3.71
C ALA A 8 5.95 26.39 -2.55
N GLU A 9 6.19 26.88 -1.32
CA GLU A 9 6.24 26.05 -0.12
C GLU A 9 4.88 25.44 0.21
N VAL A 10 3.80 26.20 0.09
CA VAL A 10 2.44 25.72 0.32
C VAL A 10 2.10 24.60 -0.68
N ILE A 11 2.43 24.78 -1.96
CA ILE A 11 2.20 23.76 -2.99
C ILE A 11 3.01 22.51 -2.68
N ARG A 12 4.28 22.64 -2.28
CA ARG A 12 5.14 21.51 -1.91
C ARG A 12 4.55 20.72 -0.75
N LEU A 13 4.09 21.41 0.30
CA LEU A 13 3.48 20.79 1.47
C LEU A 13 2.18 20.07 1.11
N ARG A 14 1.35 20.66 0.26
CA ARG A 14 0.13 20.01 -0.24
C ARG A 14 0.45 18.73 -1.00
N ARG A 15 1.42 18.77 -1.91
CA ARG A 15 1.85 17.59 -2.68
C ARG A 15 2.39 16.49 -1.77
N GLN A 16 3.14 16.85 -0.74
CA GLN A 16 3.64 15.90 0.24
C GLN A 16 2.49 15.26 1.03
N ARG A 17 1.50 16.05 1.46
CA ARG A 17 0.32 15.54 2.16
C ARG A 17 -0.51 14.61 1.29
N GLU A 18 -0.74 14.99 0.04
CA GLU A 18 -1.47 14.17 -0.94
C GLU A 18 -0.74 12.86 -1.21
N SER A 19 0.58 12.91 -1.37
CA SER A 19 1.42 11.73 -1.56
C SER A 19 1.34 10.80 -0.35
N ARG A 20 1.39 11.33 0.87
CA ARG A 20 1.25 10.54 2.10
C ARG A 20 -0.12 9.89 2.23
N ARG A 21 -1.19 10.64 1.91
CA ARG A 21 -2.56 10.12 1.91
C ARG A 21 -2.73 9.01 0.88
N CYS A 22 -2.22 9.21 -0.33
CA CYS A 22 -2.26 8.22 -1.39
C CYS A 22 -1.50 6.95 -0.97
N HIS A 23 -0.32 7.11 -0.38
CA HIS A 23 0.49 6.00 0.11
C HIS A 23 -0.22 5.23 1.23
N ALA A 24 -0.84 5.95 2.18
CA ALA A 24 -1.61 5.34 3.26
C ALA A 24 -2.81 4.55 2.72
N ARG A 25 -3.51 5.06 1.71
CA ARG A 25 -4.60 4.35 1.04
C ARG A 25 -4.11 3.10 0.34
N CYS A 26 -2.98 3.17 -0.37
CA CYS A 26 -2.38 2.02 -1.01
C CYS A 26 -2.02 0.93 0.00
N LEU A 27 -1.42 1.30 1.13
CA LEU A 27 -1.11 0.37 2.21
C LEU A 27 -2.37 -0.29 2.76
N HIS A 28 -3.43 0.49 2.94
CA HIS A 28 -4.70 -0.04 3.44
C HIS A 28 -5.31 -1.06 2.47
N ILE A 29 -5.28 -0.77 1.17
CA ILE A 29 -5.76 -1.68 0.12
C ILE A 29 -4.92 -2.96 0.09
N ILE A 30 -3.60 -2.84 0.17
CA ILE A 30 -2.69 -3.99 0.20
C ILE A 30 -2.96 -4.86 1.43
N ALA A 31 -3.11 -4.24 2.62
CA ALA A 31 -3.42 -4.96 3.85
C ALA A 31 -4.75 -5.72 3.77
N ALA A 32 -5.78 -5.10 3.18
CA ALA A 32 -7.08 -5.73 2.94
C ALA A 32 -6.95 -6.91 1.96
N SER A 33 -6.13 -6.76 0.92
CA SER A 33 -5.87 -7.83 -0.05
C SER A 33 -5.12 -9.01 0.57
N VAL A 34 -4.15 -8.74 1.45
CA VAL A 34 -3.43 -9.76 2.21
C VAL A 34 -4.41 -10.54 3.11
N ALA A 35 -5.27 -9.84 3.83
CA ALA A 35 -6.27 -10.46 4.71
C ALA A 35 -7.23 -11.36 3.91
N ALA A 36 -7.72 -10.87 2.76
CA ALA A 36 -8.60 -11.64 1.88
C ALA A 36 -7.89 -12.88 1.32
N ALA A 37 -6.62 -12.76 0.91
CA ALA A 37 -5.84 -13.88 0.41
C ALA A 37 -5.60 -14.94 1.48
N ARG A 38 -5.40 -14.55 2.75
CA ARG A 38 -5.27 -15.49 3.87
C ARG A 38 -6.55 -16.30 4.07
N VAL A 39 -7.71 -15.65 3.96
CA VAL A 39 -9.01 -16.33 4.04
C VAL A 39 -9.14 -17.35 2.89
N GLU A 40 -8.77 -16.96 1.68
CA GLU A 40 -8.82 -17.86 0.52
C GLU A 40 -7.89 -19.07 0.68
N VAL A 41 -6.68 -18.87 1.19
CA VAL A 41 -5.76 -19.98 1.49
C VAL A 41 -6.39 -20.97 2.47
N ALA A 42 -7.09 -20.47 3.49
CA ALA A 42 -7.72 -21.30 4.51
C ALA A 42 -8.97 -22.04 4.00
N THR A 43 -9.70 -21.47 3.03
CA THR A 43 -11.01 -21.97 2.59
C THR A 43 -11.01 -22.56 1.18
N ALA A 44 -9.98 -22.30 0.36
CA ALA A 44 -9.92 -22.76 -1.02
C ALA A 44 -9.75 -24.29 -1.12
N PRO A 45 -10.28 -24.91 -2.18
CA PRO A 45 -10.01 -26.32 -2.47
C PRO A 45 -8.51 -26.57 -2.64
N MET A 46 -8.06 -27.79 -2.36
CA MET A 46 -6.65 -28.18 -2.42
C MET A 46 -5.98 -27.81 -3.76
N ALA A 47 -6.71 -27.98 -4.86
CA ALA A 47 -6.19 -27.67 -6.20
C ALA A 47 -5.86 -26.19 -6.41
N GLU A 48 -6.54 -25.28 -5.71
CA GLU A 48 -6.35 -23.84 -5.83
C GLU A 48 -5.47 -23.25 -4.74
N ARG A 49 -5.21 -24.01 -3.68
CA ARG A 49 -4.47 -23.55 -2.51
C ARG A 49 -3.06 -23.05 -2.85
N GLU A 50 -2.34 -23.75 -3.72
CA GLU A 50 -0.99 -23.33 -4.12
C GLU A 50 -1.00 -21.98 -4.85
N VAL A 51 -1.98 -21.76 -5.71
CA VAL A 51 -2.14 -20.49 -6.43
C VAL A 51 -2.35 -19.35 -5.44
N TRP A 52 -3.21 -19.56 -4.44
CA TRP A 52 -3.47 -18.58 -3.40
C TRP A 52 -2.26 -18.35 -2.48
N LEU A 53 -1.48 -19.38 -2.17
CA LEU A 53 -0.25 -19.25 -1.40
C LEU A 53 0.79 -18.40 -2.14
N VAL A 54 0.94 -18.59 -3.44
CA VAL A 54 1.84 -17.77 -4.26
C VAL A 54 1.38 -16.32 -4.30
N ARG A 55 0.09 -16.06 -4.46
CA ARG A 55 -0.49 -14.71 -4.43
C ARG A 55 -0.30 -14.05 -3.08
N LEU A 56 -0.56 -14.78 -2.00
CA LEU A 56 -0.37 -14.29 -0.64
C LEU A 56 1.08 -13.86 -0.41
N ARG A 57 2.04 -14.68 -0.80
CA ARG A 57 3.46 -14.36 -0.67
C ARG A 57 3.83 -13.08 -1.40
N LYS A 58 3.36 -12.91 -2.64
CA LYS A 58 3.60 -11.69 -3.42
C LYS A 58 2.97 -10.46 -2.77
N LEU A 59 1.76 -10.60 -2.24
CA LEU A 59 1.08 -9.50 -1.55
C LEU A 59 1.81 -9.13 -0.25
N GLU A 60 2.30 -10.10 0.51
CA GLU A 60 3.07 -9.86 1.72
C GLU A 60 4.40 -9.15 1.41
N GLU A 61 5.08 -9.54 0.33
CA GLU A 61 6.30 -8.87 -0.14
C GLU A 61 6.01 -7.42 -0.53
N LEU A 62 4.92 -7.18 -1.24
CA LEU A 62 4.50 -5.84 -1.63
C LEU A 62 4.14 -4.99 -0.41
N GLU A 63 3.45 -5.56 0.57
CA GLU A 63 3.12 -4.89 1.83
C GLU A 63 4.40 -4.49 2.58
N ALA A 64 5.35 -5.39 2.70
CA ALA A 64 6.63 -5.11 3.36
C ALA A 64 7.40 -4.00 2.63
N TYR A 65 7.46 -4.05 1.31
CA TYR A 65 8.11 -3.02 0.50
C TYR A 65 7.45 -1.65 0.68
N ALA A 66 6.13 -1.61 0.65
CA ALA A 66 5.37 -0.37 0.81
C ALA A 66 5.51 0.19 2.24
N SER A 67 5.57 -0.67 3.26
CA SER A 67 5.79 -0.27 4.65
C SER A 67 7.18 0.32 4.86
N GLU A 68 8.21 -0.23 4.23
CA GLU A 68 9.56 0.31 4.28
C GLU A 68 9.63 1.72 3.68
N GLY A 69 8.87 1.97 2.61
CA GLY A 69 8.79 3.29 1.99
C GLY A 69 8.20 4.37 2.88
N MET A 70 7.50 4.01 3.96
CA MET A 70 6.93 4.96 4.93
C MET A 70 7.84 5.24 6.12
N ALA A 71 8.83 4.43 6.32
CA ALA A 71 9.81 4.66 7.38
C ALA A 71 10.84 5.71 6.94
#